data_7b3d1b2d2a0658e0b7072abb5b1bf0a6
#
_entry.id   7b3d1b2d2a0658e0b7072abb5b1bf0a6
#
_cell.length_a   1.000
_cell.length_b   1.000
_cell.length_c   1.000
_cell.angle_alpha   90.00
_cell.angle_beta   90.00
_cell.angle_gamma   90.00
#
_symmetry.space_group_name_H-M   'P 1'
#
loop_
_entity.id
_entity.type
_entity.pdbx_description
1 polymer ?
#
loop_
_entity_poly.entity_id
_entity_poly.type
_entity_poly.pdbx_seq_one_letter_code
_entity_poly.pdbx_strand_id
1 'polypeptide(L)'
;MKYKLLLLLLVSLNCFAQNNSFPSDSVDLILKRIQLPQIPSFKIVVTELGAKGDSISDAKPAFDKAMALCKKNNGGTIVVPKGVYTLNGPIHFVSNVKLLIEKDAKIRFSDNPKHYLPMVLTSWEGTMIYNYSPLIYAYGCTDIAITGEGTIDGEGSKVWHSFKAKEGADKLLTREMNHNNVSLKDRKFGPGHFLRPQLIQFFNCKNILVENIKIEDSPFWCLHLLKSQSITIRGLRYKAFNTNNDGIDPEYAKDVLIENIDFDNADDNIAIKAGRDHEGRANSETPSENIVIRNCNFKGLHGVVMGSEMSAGIRNVFIDNCKTVGYLKRGVYFKTNADRGGFIKNIYVRNIQLDEVEDCIYITANYMGEGSGNFPSDVSDIFLSNIFCKKARETAIIIQGFAQKKVRNIHLDTIEVQSAKNGMTILNTENVTMNDVIVGQKATIPTSASKPVKH
;
A
#
# COMPACT_ATOMS: atom_id res chain seq x y z
N MET A 1 -8.69 -53.56 -59.99
CA MET A 1 -8.53 -52.14 -59.70
C MET A 1 -8.89 -51.87 -58.25
N LYS A 2 -7.93 -51.66 -57.40
CA LYS A 2 -8.16 -51.40 -55.97
C LYS A 2 -7.90 -49.90 -55.74
N TYR A 3 -8.97 -49.15 -55.43
CA TYR A 3 -8.82 -47.73 -55.01
C TYR A 3 -8.47 -47.68 -53.53
N LYS A 4 -7.29 -47.13 -53.19
CA LYS A 4 -6.89 -46.78 -51.82
C LYS A 4 -7.47 -45.39 -51.52
N LEU A 5 -8.40 -45.32 -50.56
CA LEU A 5 -8.93 -44.08 -50.02
C LEU A 5 -7.90 -43.51 -49.03
N LEU A 6 -7.33 -42.36 -49.33
CA LEU A 6 -6.40 -41.63 -48.45
C LEU A 6 -7.21 -40.70 -47.58
N LEU A 7 -7.35 -41.05 -46.29
CA LEU A 7 -8.04 -40.21 -45.29
C LEU A 7 -7.05 -39.16 -44.81
N LEU A 8 -7.20 -37.89 -45.22
CA LEU A 8 -6.45 -36.75 -44.65
C LEU A 8 -7.09 -36.37 -43.30
N LEU A 9 -6.43 -36.67 -42.21
CA LEU A 9 -6.74 -36.12 -40.88
C LEU A 9 -6.30 -34.67 -40.83
N LEU A 10 -7.22 -33.72 -40.94
CA LEU A 10 -7.00 -32.32 -40.59
C LEU A 10 -6.98 -32.20 -39.06
N VAL A 11 -5.82 -32.16 -38.46
CA VAL A 11 -5.64 -31.76 -37.06
C VAL A 11 -5.74 -30.23 -37.02
N SER A 12 -6.91 -29.73 -36.64
CA SER A 12 -7.07 -28.31 -36.30
C SER A 12 -6.31 -28.03 -35.00
N LEU A 13 -5.13 -27.43 -35.11
CA LEU A 13 -4.46 -26.76 -33.99
C LEU A 13 -5.35 -25.58 -33.58
N ASN A 14 -6.18 -25.77 -32.57
CA ASN A 14 -6.76 -24.68 -31.84
C ASN A 14 -5.63 -24.01 -31.04
N CYS A 15 -4.96 -23.02 -31.64
CA CYS A 15 -4.21 -22.03 -30.90
C CYS A 15 -5.23 -21.29 -30.00
N PHE A 16 -5.33 -21.70 -28.75
CA PHE A 16 -5.91 -20.85 -27.73
C PHE A 16 -4.99 -19.62 -27.62
N ALA A 17 -5.32 -18.58 -28.37
CA ALA A 17 -4.80 -17.25 -28.06
C ALA A 17 -5.27 -16.95 -26.63
N GLN A 18 -4.37 -17.03 -25.67
CA GLN A 18 -4.63 -16.56 -24.32
C GLN A 18 -5.01 -15.09 -24.47
N ASN A 19 -6.28 -14.78 -24.23
CA ASN A 19 -6.78 -13.42 -24.24
C ASN A 19 -6.09 -12.69 -23.07
N ASN A 20 -5.00 -11.98 -23.33
CA ASN A 20 -4.27 -11.16 -22.38
C ASN A 20 -5.03 -9.87 -22.02
N SER A 21 -6.34 -9.85 -22.20
CA SER A 21 -7.18 -8.72 -21.86
C SER A 21 -7.33 -8.57 -20.34
N PHE A 22 -7.41 -7.33 -19.89
CA PHE A 22 -7.70 -7.01 -18.49
C PHE A 22 -8.98 -7.70 -18.04
N PRO A 23 -8.98 -8.53 -16.98
CA PRO A 23 -10.08 -9.40 -16.61
C PRO A 23 -11.20 -8.63 -15.87
N SER A 24 -11.97 -7.85 -16.59
CA SER A 24 -13.06 -7.01 -16.04
C SER A 24 -14.08 -7.83 -15.23
N ASP A 25 -14.42 -9.05 -15.67
CA ASP A 25 -15.33 -9.93 -14.94
C ASP A 25 -14.80 -10.30 -13.56
N SER A 26 -13.49 -10.49 -13.42
CA SER A 26 -12.86 -10.75 -12.12
C SER A 26 -12.94 -9.54 -11.20
N VAL A 27 -12.77 -8.33 -11.74
CA VAL A 27 -12.94 -7.07 -11.00
C VAL A 27 -14.37 -6.94 -10.50
N ASP A 28 -15.36 -7.15 -11.36
CA ASP A 28 -16.78 -7.08 -11.00
C ASP A 28 -17.16 -8.09 -9.90
N LEU A 29 -16.61 -9.31 -9.96
CA LEU A 29 -16.80 -10.30 -8.90
C LEU A 29 -16.18 -9.88 -7.57
N ILE A 30 -15.02 -9.22 -7.58
CA ILE A 30 -14.40 -8.68 -6.36
C ILE A 30 -15.29 -7.57 -5.79
N LEU A 31 -15.68 -6.60 -6.61
CA LEU A 31 -16.51 -5.48 -6.16
C LEU A 31 -17.86 -5.93 -5.58
N LYS A 32 -18.49 -6.97 -6.13
CA LYS A 32 -19.73 -7.54 -5.59
C LYS A 32 -19.57 -8.19 -4.22
N ARG A 33 -18.37 -8.63 -3.83
CA ARG A 33 -18.10 -9.20 -2.49
C ARG A 33 -17.85 -8.15 -1.42
N ILE A 34 -17.41 -6.96 -1.81
CA ILE A 34 -17.13 -5.86 -0.90
C ILE A 34 -18.45 -5.30 -0.37
N GLN A 35 -18.63 -5.33 0.94
CA GLN A 35 -19.81 -4.84 1.61
C GLN A 35 -19.52 -3.54 2.35
N LEU A 36 -20.39 -2.56 2.21
CA LEU A 36 -20.33 -1.34 3.00
C LEU A 36 -20.81 -1.59 4.43
N PRO A 37 -20.24 -0.90 5.43
CA PRO A 37 -20.64 -1.03 6.82
C PRO A 37 -22.12 -0.75 7.06
N GLN A 38 -22.77 -1.56 7.89
CA GLN A 38 -24.14 -1.35 8.36
C GLN A 38 -24.09 -0.64 9.71
N ILE A 39 -24.37 0.65 9.73
CA ILE A 39 -24.27 1.48 10.94
C ILE A 39 -25.67 1.73 11.52
N PRO A 40 -25.92 1.41 12.81
CA PRO A 40 -27.18 1.72 13.47
C PRO A 40 -27.52 3.22 13.48
N SER A 41 -28.80 3.54 13.61
CA SER A 41 -29.30 4.92 13.55
C SER A 41 -28.95 5.80 14.75
N PHE A 42 -28.44 5.21 15.87
CA PHE A 42 -27.96 5.99 17.01
C PHE A 42 -26.93 7.03 16.59
N LYS A 43 -27.07 8.26 17.11
CA LYS A 43 -26.19 9.38 16.77
C LYS A 43 -25.84 10.16 18.03
N ILE A 44 -24.58 10.57 18.17
CA ILE A 44 -24.08 11.42 19.25
C ILE A 44 -23.09 12.43 18.73
N VAL A 45 -23.16 13.66 19.18
CA VAL A 45 -22.25 14.74 18.82
C VAL A 45 -21.22 14.93 19.92
N VAL A 46 -19.93 14.96 19.59
CA VAL A 46 -18.86 15.02 20.62
C VAL A 46 -18.93 16.29 21.48
N THR A 47 -19.48 17.39 20.97
CA THR A 47 -19.65 18.63 21.73
C THR A 47 -20.74 18.51 22.82
N GLU A 48 -21.75 17.66 22.63
CA GLU A 48 -22.77 17.34 23.67
C GLU A 48 -22.15 16.58 24.85
N LEU A 49 -20.99 15.97 24.64
CA LEU A 49 -20.23 15.26 25.66
C LEU A 49 -19.09 16.10 26.27
N GLY A 50 -19.02 17.39 25.92
CA GLY A 50 -18.07 18.34 26.45
C GLY A 50 -16.79 18.55 25.62
N ALA A 51 -16.68 17.96 24.41
CA ALA A 51 -15.57 18.29 23.51
C ALA A 51 -15.65 19.77 23.09
N LYS A 52 -14.53 20.46 23.19
CA LYS A 52 -14.40 21.83 22.69
C LYS A 52 -13.56 21.81 21.42
N GLY A 53 -14.08 22.42 20.37
CA GLY A 53 -13.36 22.57 19.10
C GLY A 53 -12.43 23.80 19.10
N ASP A 54 -11.75 24.08 20.21
CA ASP A 54 -10.99 25.30 20.49
C ASP A 54 -9.47 25.16 20.25
N SER A 55 -9.02 24.00 19.77
CA SER A 55 -7.61 23.66 19.54
C SER A 55 -6.73 23.52 20.79
N ILE A 56 -7.24 23.71 21.98
CA ILE A 56 -6.48 23.75 23.24
C ILE A 56 -6.96 22.66 24.21
N SER A 57 -8.28 22.60 24.45
CA SER A 57 -8.87 21.65 25.39
C SER A 57 -8.74 20.22 24.92
N ASP A 58 -8.39 19.30 25.85
CA ASP A 58 -8.38 17.87 25.55
C ASP A 58 -9.79 17.33 25.29
N ALA A 59 -10.07 16.93 24.06
CA ALA A 59 -11.35 16.36 23.67
C ALA A 59 -11.40 14.83 23.85
N LYS A 60 -10.27 14.17 24.18
CA LYS A 60 -10.17 12.70 24.30
C LYS A 60 -11.27 12.10 25.23
N PRO A 61 -11.57 12.65 26.43
CA PRO A 61 -12.62 12.10 27.29
C PRO A 61 -14.00 12.07 26.64
N ALA A 62 -14.33 13.08 25.82
CA ALA A 62 -15.62 13.13 25.12
C ALA A 62 -15.69 12.07 23.99
N PHE A 63 -14.58 11.84 23.28
CA PHE A 63 -14.50 10.77 22.26
C PHE A 63 -14.62 9.39 22.92
N ASP A 64 -13.98 9.15 24.06
CA ASP A 64 -14.09 7.88 24.79
C ASP A 64 -15.52 7.62 25.25
N LYS A 65 -16.19 8.66 25.78
CA LYS A 65 -17.59 8.59 26.18
C LYS A 65 -18.49 8.32 24.99
N ALA A 66 -18.22 8.93 23.83
CA ALA A 66 -18.97 8.69 22.59
C ALA A 66 -18.83 7.24 22.13
N MET A 67 -17.62 6.68 22.12
CA MET A 67 -17.36 5.27 21.79
C MET A 67 -18.07 4.31 22.76
N ALA A 68 -18.04 4.62 24.07
CA ALA A 68 -18.74 3.82 25.09
C ALA A 68 -20.28 3.86 24.91
N LEU A 69 -20.84 5.01 24.57
CA LEU A 69 -22.27 5.15 24.27
C LEU A 69 -22.63 4.38 22.97
N CYS A 70 -21.84 4.46 21.93
CA CYS A 70 -22.05 3.65 20.73
C CYS A 70 -22.01 2.16 21.06
N LYS A 71 -21.02 1.70 21.84
CA LYS A 71 -20.95 0.30 22.29
C LYS A 71 -22.20 -0.14 23.03
N LYS A 72 -22.71 0.70 23.94
CA LYS A 72 -23.93 0.44 24.69
C LYS A 72 -25.19 0.33 23.80
N ASN A 73 -25.23 1.07 22.69
CA ASN A 73 -26.33 1.09 21.72
C ASN A 73 -26.10 0.17 20.51
N ASN A 74 -25.21 -0.81 20.61
CA ASN A 74 -24.83 -1.74 19.54
C ASN A 74 -24.28 -1.06 18.27
N GLY A 75 -23.74 0.14 18.39
CA GLY A 75 -23.18 0.93 17.32
C GLY A 75 -23.78 2.34 17.20
N GLY A 76 -23.44 3.04 16.13
CA GLY A 76 -23.98 4.38 15.84
C GLY A 76 -22.97 5.31 15.16
N THR A 77 -23.39 6.57 15.00
CA THR A 77 -22.57 7.61 14.38
C THR A 77 -22.09 8.61 15.44
N ILE A 78 -20.78 8.77 15.54
CA ILE A 78 -20.13 9.83 16.32
C ILE A 78 -19.86 10.99 15.37
N VAL A 79 -20.43 12.14 15.66
CA VAL A 79 -20.30 13.35 14.84
C VAL A 79 -19.29 14.30 15.46
N VAL A 80 -18.32 14.70 14.66
CA VAL A 80 -17.32 15.73 14.99
C VAL A 80 -17.65 16.97 14.17
N PRO A 81 -18.33 17.96 14.75
CA PRO A 81 -18.71 19.18 14.03
C PRO A 81 -17.52 20.11 13.82
N LYS A 82 -17.68 21.16 13.03
CA LYS A 82 -16.65 22.18 12.77
C LYS A 82 -15.90 22.60 14.04
N GLY A 83 -14.57 22.66 13.98
CA GLY A 83 -13.65 23.03 15.06
C GLY A 83 -12.35 22.22 15.01
N VAL A 84 -11.41 22.53 15.89
CA VAL A 84 -10.14 21.79 16.04
C VAL A 84 -10.14 21.08 17.39
N TYR A 85 -10.19 19.76 17.36
CA TYR A 85 -10.28 18.91 18.54
C TYR A 85 -8.93 18.26 18.80
N THR A 86 -8.25 18.68 19.88
CA THR A 86 -7.00 18.07 20.31
C THR A 86 -7.28 16.84 21.15
N LEU A 87 -6.65 15.71 20.83
CA LEU A 87 -6.83 14.44 21.54
C LEU A 87 -5.51 14.00 22.17
N ASN A 88 -5.49 13.89 23.50
CA ASN A 88 -4.38 13.35 24.28
C ASN A 88 -4.46 11.81 24.38
N GLY A 89 -4.46 11.15 23.23
CA GLY A 89 -4.45 9.69 23.12
C GLY A 89 -5.22 9.17 21.92
N PRO A 90 -5.19 7.85 21.72
CA PRO A 90 -5.77 7.21 20.53
C PRO A 90 -7.29 7.14 20.57
N ILE A 91 -7.91 7.05 19.40
CA ILE A 91 -9.30 6.62 19.27
C ILE A 91 -9.30 5.11 19.04
N HIS A 92 -9.86 4.34 19.99
CA HIS A 92 -10.09 2.91 19.84
C HIS A 92 -11.53 2.66 19.39
N PHE A 93 -11.68 2.11 18.19
CA PHE A 93 -12.99 1.78 17.63
C PHE A 93 -13.62 0.56 18.30
N VAL A 94 -14.95 0.54 18.27
CA VAL A 94 -15.77 -0.64 18.50
C VAL A 94 -16.57 -0.95 17.23
N SER A 95 -17.13 -2.16 17.10
CA SER A 95 -17.93 -2.54 15.94
C SER A 95 -19.19 -1.68 15.75
N ASN A 96 -19.66 -1.60 14.51
CA ASN A 96 -20.86 -0.90 14.07
C ASN A 96 -20.80 0.62 14.30
N VAL A 97 -19.60 1.23 14.23
CA VAL A 97 -19.42 2.67 14.49
C VAL A 97 -18.93 3.41 13.27
N LYS A 98 -19.56 4.55 13.01
CA LYS A 98 -19.11 5.56 12.07
C LYS A 98 -18.61 6.81 12.80
N LEU A 99 -17.37 7.22 12.52
CA LEU A 99 -16.83 8.52 12.88
C LEU A 99 -17.07 9.47 11.71
N LEU A 100 -18.01 10.40 11.86
CA LEU A 100 -18.31 11.44 10.86
C LEU A 100 -17.58 12.73 11.23
N ILE A 101 -16.57 13.09 10.47
CA ILE A 101 -15.79 14.32 10.65
C ILE A 101 -16.32 15.34 9.65
N GLU A 102 -17.10 16.28 10.13
CA GLU A 102 -17.76 17.26 9.27
C GLU A 102 -16.75 18.20 8.58
N LYS A 103 -17.19 18.89 7.53
CA LYS A 103 -16.39 19.89 6.85
C LYS A 103 -15.88 20.95 7.85
N ASP A 104 -14.62 21.34 7.70
CA ASP A 104 -13.90 22.25 8.60
C ASP A 104 -13.71 21.74 10.03
N ALA A 105 -14.02 20.48 10.32
CA ALA A 105 -13.58 19.80 11.54
C ALA A 105 -12.16 19.22 11.37
N LYS A 106 -11.34 19.38 12.40
CA LYS A 106 -9.99 18.76 12.45
C LYS A 106 -9.84 18.00 13.75
N ILE A 107 -9.52 16.72 13.67
CA ILE A 107 -9.00 15.91 14.77
C ILE A 107 -7.50 16.01 14.74
N ARG A 108 -6.91 16.56 15.79
CA ARG A 108 -5.46 16.73 15.94
C ARG A 108 -4.97 15.90 17.11
N PHE A 109 -4.08 14.98 16.84
CA PHE A 109 -3.55 14.08 17.84
C PHE A 109 -2.36 14.70 18.61
N SER A 110 -2.22 14.31 19.86
CA SER A 110 -1.03 14.66 20.66
C SER A 110 0.21 13.97 20.09
N ASP A 111 1.34 14.66 20.11
CA ASP A 111 2.65 14.13 19.76
C ASP A 111 3.40 13.51 20.97
N ASN A 112 2.77 13.44 22.17
CA ASN A 112 3.36 12.84 23.35
C ASN A 112 3.21 11.31 23.35
N PRO A 113 4.29 10.52 23.22
CA PRO A 113 4.21 9.06 23.15
C PRO A 113 3.55 8.41 24.39
N LYS A 114 3.62 9.04 25.56
CA LYS A 114 3.00 8.52 26.80
C LYS A 114 1.49 8.41 26.68
N HIS A 115 0.85 9.23 25.83
CA HIS A 115 -0.60 9.19 25.59
C HIS A 115 -1.06 7.96 24.82
N TYR A 116 -0.14 7.21 24.21
CA TYR A 116 -0.42 6.03 23.37
C TYR A 116 -0.09 4.72 24.08
N LEU A 117 -0.06 4.76 25.40
CA LEU A 117 0.06 3.61 26.29
C LEU A 117 -1.30 3.26 26.92
N PRO A 118 -1.54 1.98 27.29
CA PRO A 118 -0.64 0.84 27.20
C PRO A 118 -0.36 0.42 25.76
N MET A 119 0.75 -0.31 25.54
CA MET A 119 1.08 -0.89 24.25
C MET A 119 -0.04 -1.79 23.74
N VAL A 120 -0.26 -1.78 22.43
CA VAL A 120 -1.21 -2.66 21.76
C VAL A 120 -0.50 -3.61 20.80
N LEU A 121 -1.16 -4.70 20.44
CA LEU A 121 -0.71 -5.58 19.38
C LEU A 121 -0.84 -4.87 18.03
N THR A 122 0.24 -4.82 17.26
CA THR A 122 0.30 -4.17 15.95
C THR A 122 1.35 -4.87 15.07
N SER A 123 1.57 -4.38 13.86
CA SER A 123 2.68 -4.75 12.98
C SER A 123 3.56 -3.54 12.72
N TRP A 124 4.86 -3.73 12.61
CA TRP A 124 5.81 -2.71 12.19
C TRP A 124 6.73 -3.27 11.10
N GLU A 125 6.69 -2.68 9.90
CA GLU A 125 7.36 -3.17 8.70
C GLU A 125 7.23 -4.70 8.49
N GLY A 126 6.00 -5.23 8.58
CA GLY A 126 5.71 -6.66 8.33
C GLY A 126 5.99 -7.62 9.47
N THR A 127 6.34 -7.14 10.66
CA THR A 127 6.60 -7.94 11.86
C THR A 127 5.60 -7.60 12.96
N MET A 128 4.90 -8.62 13.49
CA MET A 128 3.97 -8.44 14.61
C MET A 128 4.72 -8.15 15.90
N ILE A 129 4.29 -7.10 16.61
CA ILE A 129 4.89 -6.61 17.87
C ILE A 129 3.84 -6.01 18.80
N TYR A 130 4.20 -5.74 20.05
CA TYR A 130 3.51 -4.80 20.93
C TYR A 130 4.24 -3.45 20.89
N ASN A 131 3.51 -2.39 20.55
CA ASN A 131 4.06 -1.03 20.40
C ASN A 131 3.07 0.01 20.93
N TYR A 132 3.47 1.29 20.91
CA TYR A 132 2.53 2.41 21.05
C TYR A 132 1.32 2.22 20.16
N SER A 133 0.14 2.54 20.69
CA SER A 133 -1.11 2.43 19.91
C SER A 133 -1.04 3.29 18.65
N PRO A 134 -1.49 2.80 17.50
CA PRO A 134 -1.87 3.68 16.39
C PRO A 134 -2.84 4.76 16.87
N LEU A 135 -2.81 5.94 16.22
CA LEU A 135 -3.57 7.09 16.69
C LEU A 135 -5.08 6.86 16.55
N ILE A 136 -5.49 6.17 15.48
CA ILE A 136 -6.82 5.57 15.35
C ILE A 136 -6.61 4.06 15.19
N TYR A 137 -7.20 3.29 16.06
CA TYR A 137 -7.00 1.85 16.12
C TYR A 137 -8.33 1.09 16.24
N ALA A 138 -8.50 0.11 15.37
CA ALA A 138 -9.58 -0.86 15.46
C ALA A 138 -9.00 -2.27 15.44
N TYR A 139 -9.38 -3.10 16.39
CA TYR A 139 -8.95 -4.49 16.48
C TYR A 139 -10.16 -5.42 16.57
N GLY A 140 -10.28 -6.33 15.59
CA GLY A 140 -11.38 -7.31 15.55
C GLY A 140 -12.77 -6.69 15.38
N CYS A 141 -12.85 -5.51 14.76
CA CYS A 141 -14.12 -4.80 14.57
C CYS A 141 -14.79 -5.16 13.24
N THR A 142 -16.11 -5.09 13.22
CA THR A 142 -16.93 -5.25 12.02
C THR A 142 -17.79 -4.02 11.83
N ASP A 143 -18.09 -3.66 10.56
CA ASP A 143 -18.96 -2.54 10.22
C ASP A 143 -18.48 -1.20 10.83
N ILE A 144 -17.32 -0.74 10.40
CA ILE A 144 -16.70 0.50 10.86
C ILE A 144 -16.47 1.48 9.72
N ALA A 145 -16.66 2.77 10.01
CA ALA A 145 -16.45 3.80 9.01
C ALA A 145 -15.78 5.06 9.59
N ILE A 146 -14.95 5.71 8.77
CA ILE A 146 -14.48 7.09 8.97
C ILE A 146 -14.89 7.86 7.71
N THR A 147 -15.77 8.86 7.86
CA THR A 147 -16.33 9.58 6.71
C THR A 147 -16.43 11.08 6.98
N GLY A 148 -16.71 11.82 5.93
CA GLY A 148 -16.92 13.28 6.01
C GLY A 148 -15.87 14.04 5.21
N GLU A 149 -15.82 15.37 5.36
CA GLU A 149 -14.89 16.24 4.63
C GLU A 149 -13.84 16.88 5.55
N GLY A 150 -13.77 16.43 6.80
CA GLY A 150 -12.83 16.94 7.80
C GLY A 150 -11.43 16.39 7.65
N THR A 151 -10.56 16.75 8.59
CA THR A 151 -9.13 16.45 8.58
C THR A 151 -8.74 15.60 9.79
N ILE A 152 -7.88 14.62 9.57
CA ILE A 152 -7.14 13.87 10.59
C ILE A 152 -5.69 14.29 10.50
N ASP A 153 -5.15 14.85 11.57
CA ASP A 153 -3.81 15.40 11.70
C ASP A 153 -3.04 14.65 12.79
N GLY A 154 -1.99 13.93 12.39
CA GLY A 154 -1.22 13.06 13.27
C GLY A 154 -0.11 13.77 14.05
N GLU A 155 0.17 15.07 13.79
CA GLU A 155 1.28 15.84 14.40
C GLU A 155 2.64 15.09 14.31
N GLY A 156 2.83 14.32 13.24
CA GLY A 156 3.97 13.41 13.06
C GLY A 156 5.32 14.11 12.87
N SER A 157 5.30 15.36 12.40
CA SER A 157 6.51 16.19 12.18
C SER A 157 7.19 16.67 13.46
N LYS A 158 6.58 16.47 14.61
CA LYS A 158 7.09 16.92 15.92
C LYS A 158 7.89 15.83 16.64
N VAL A 159 7.43 15.39 17.81
CA VAL A 159 8.16 14.39 18.63
C VAL A 159 8.37 13.08 17.86
N TRP A 160 7.37 12.60 17.13
CA TRP A 160 7.48 11.37 16.35
C TRP A 160 8.57 11.44 15.28
N HIS A 161 8.80 12.62 14.68
CA HIS A 161 9.89 12.80 13.73
C HIS A 161 11.26 12.50 14.38
N SER A 162 11.45 12.86 15.64
CA SER A 162 12.69 12.59 16.37
C SER A 162 12.96 11.09 16.58
N PHE A 163 11.92 10.26 16.57
CA PHE A 163 12.06 8.80 16.68
C PHE A 163 12.79 8.21 15.48
N LYS A 164 12.58 8.80 14.27
CA LYS A 164 13.25 8.33 13.06
C LYS A 164 14.77 8.27 13.18
N ALA A 165 15.37 9.24 13.83
CA ALA A 165 16.82 9.28 14.04
C ALA A 165 17.32 8.19 15.02
N LYS A 166 16.43 7.60 15.82
CA LYS A 166 16.75 6.64 16.90
C LYS A 166 16.26 5.22 16.60
N GLU A 167 15.36 5.04 15.63
CA GLU A 167 14.69 3.75 15.37
C GLU A 167 15.61 2.65 14.84
N GLY A 168 16.85 2.96 14.42
CA GLY A 168 17.73 2.02 13.71
C GLY A 168 17.98 0.71 14.47
N ALA A 169 18.28 0.78 15.78
CA ALA A 169 18.51 -0.39 16.62
C ALA A 169 17.22 -1.21 16.80
N ASP A 170 16.07 -0.57 17.02
CA ASP A 170 14.78 -1.21 17.18
C ASP A 170 14.32 -1.89 15.88
N LYS A 171 14.58 -1.25 14.74
CA LYS A 171 14.34 -1.82 13.42
C LYS A 171 15.14 -3.10 13.19
N LEU A 172 16.42 -3.13 13.54
CA LEU A 172 17.23 -4.35 13.46
C LEU A 172 16.73 -5.42 14.43
N LEU A 173 16.37 -5.05 15.64
CA LEU A 173 15.83 -5.96 16.65
C LEU A 173 14.50 -6.60 16.19
N THR A 174 13.58 -5.85 15.57
CA THR A 174 12.35 -6.45 15.01
C THR A 174 12.65 -7.50 13.97
N ARG A 175 13.64 -7.24 13.10
CA ARG A 175 14.06 -8.18 12.05
C ARG A 175 14.68 -9.44 12.64
N GLU A 176 15.57 -9.29 13.62
CA GLU A 176 16.19 -10.39 14.34
C GLU A 176 15.13 -11.25 15.05
N MET A 177 14.19 -10.62 15.77
CA MET A 177 13.10 -11.33 16.44
C MET A 177 12.20 -12.10 15.45
N ASN A 178 11.96 -11.54 14.26
CA ASN A 178 11.22 -12.21 13.19
C ASN A 178 12.00 -13.44 12.67
N HIS A 179 13.27 -13.27 12.29
CA HIS A 179 14.10 -14.35 11.80
C HIS A 179 14.24 -15.51 12.80
N ASN A 180 14.40 -15.19 14.07
CA ASN A 180 14.60 -16.17 15.14
C ASN A 180 13.28 -16.68 15.73
N ASN A 181 12.14 -16.34 15.12
CA ASN A 181 10.80 -16.72 15.58
C ASN A 181 10.58 -16.50 17.08
N VAL A 182 11.06 -15.36 17.60
CA VAL A 182 10.87 -14.97 19.00
C VAL A 182 9.38 -14.90 19.32
N SER A 183 8.97 -15.39 20.49
CA SER A 183 7.55 -15.37 20.90
C SER A 183 6.96 -13.95 20.87
N LEU A 184 5.76 -13.78 20.33
CA LEU A 184 5.09 -12.49 20.22
C LEU A 184 4.97 -11.72 21.55
N LYS A 185 4.74 -12.43 22.68
CA LYS A 185 4.67 -11.83 24.02
C LYS A 185 5.94 -11.11 24.46
N ASP A 186 7.08 -11.46 23.84
CA ASP A 186 8.41 -10.93 24.16
C ASP A 186 8.82 -9.79 23.21
N ARG A 187 8.05 -9.54 22.12
CA ARG A 187 8.29 -8.48 21.15
C ARG A 187 7.64 -7.18 21.59
N LYS A 188 8.23 -6.46 22.55
CA LYS A 188 7.69 -5.24 23.17
C LYS A 188 8.55 -4.03 22.85
N PHE A 189 7.93 -3.01 22.23
CA PHE A 189 8.59 -1.80 21.72
C PHE A 189 7.87 -0.52 22.19
N GLY A 190 7.65 -0.38 23.49
CA GLY A 190 7.05 0.81 24.10
C GLY A 190 8.12 1.77 24.67
N PRO A 191 7.97 2.23 25.92
CA PRO A 191 8.92 3.16 26.54
C PRO A 191 10.36 2.67 26.46
N GLY A 192 11.26 3.53 25.99
CA GLY A 192 12.67 3.19 25.73
C GLY A 192 12.96 2.75 24.30
N HIS A 193 11.94 2.50 23.48
CA HIS A 193 12.03 2.18 22.07
C HIS A 193 11.43 3.27 21.19
N PHE A 194 11.81 3.31 19.92
CA PHE A 194 11.57 4.45 19.03
C PHE A 194 10.82 4.06 17.73
N LEU A 195 10.03 3.00 17.74
CA LEU A 195 9.20 2.63 16.61
C LEU A 195 7.94 3.51 16.61
N ARG A 196 7.74 4.25 15.52
CA ARG A 196 6.61 5.17 15.33
C ARG A 196 5.32 4.40 15.08
N PRO A 197 4.16 4.78 15.68
CA PRO A 197 2.88 4.18 15.39
C PRO A 197 2.30 4.66 14.05
N GLN A 198 1.39 3.88 13.45
CA GLN A 198 0.59 4.29 12.31
C GLN A 198 -0.43 5.38 12.71
N LEU A 199 -0.87 6.20 11.74
CA LEU A 199 -1.95 7.15 11.99
C LEU A 199 -3.29 6.44 12.15
N ILE A 200 -3.66 5.59 11.20
CA ILE A 200 -4.89 4.80 11.24
C ILE A 200 -4.53 3.34 10.98
N GLN A 201 -4.95 2.44 11.86
CA GLN A 201 -4.79 1.01 11.65
C GLN A 201 -6.08 0.26 11.91
N PHE A 202 -6.53 -0.50 10.91
CA PHE A 202 -7.58 -1.49 11.03
C PHE A 202 -6.96 -2.88 11.03
N PHE A 203 -7.01 -3.55 12.16
CA PHE A 203 -6.41 -4.86 12.35
C PHE A 203 -7.47 -5.94 12.57
N ASN A 204 -7.49 -6.97 11.74
CA ASN A 204 -8.46 -8.07 11.78
C ASN A 204 -9.92 -7.57 11.75
N CYS A 205 -10.18 -6.56 10.90
CA CYS A 205 -11.48 -5.92 10.77
C CYS A 205 -12.19 -6.34 9.47
N LYS A 206 -13.51 -6.13 9.44
CA LYS A 206 -14.34 -6.47 8.27
C LYS A 206 -15.38 -5.38 7.99
N ASN A 207 -15.74 -5.19 6.71
CA ASN A 207 -16.68 -4.18 6.24
C ASN A 207 -16.25 -2.77 6.69
N ILE A 208 -15.19 -2.28 6.04
CA ILE A 208 -14.55 -1.01 6.38
C ILE A 208 -14.83 0.01 5.29
N LEU A 209 -15.18 1.24 5.69
CA LEU A 209 -15.29 2.38 4.80
C LEU A 209 -14.45 3.54 5.33
N VAL A 210 -13.53 4.07 4.50
CA VAL A 210 -12.90 5.37 4.74
C VAL A 210 -13.16 6.26 3.53
N GLU A 211 -13.83 7.41 3.77
CA GLU A 211 -14.37 8.19 2.66
C GLU A 211 -14.25 9.70 2.87
N ASN A 212 -13.76 10.39 1.84
CA ASN A 212 -13.75 11.86 1.65
C ASN A 212 -12.96 12.68 2.68
N ILE A 213 -12.26 12.06 3.62
CA ILE A 213 -11.46 12.76 4.63
C ILE A 213 -10.11 13.24 4.08
N LYS A 214 -9.51 14.19 4.79
CA LYS A 214 -8.13 14.64 4.57
C LYS A 214 -7.21 14.01 5.61
N ILE A 215 -6.06 13.53 5.15
CA ILE A 215 -5.00 12.95 5.98
C ILE A 215 -3.81 13.90 5.98
N GLU A 216 -3.38 14.32 7.16
CA GLU A 216 -2.26 15.24 7.33
C GLU A 216 -1.25 14.69 8.34
N ASP A 217 0.03 14.95 8.10
CA ASP A 217 1.15 14.85 9.04
C ASP A 217 1.19 13.57 9.89
N SER A 218 1.22 12.40 9.22
CA SER A 218 1.26 11.09 9.89
C SER A 218 2.59 10.85 10.60
N PRO A 219 2.62 10.16 11.76
CA PRO A 219 3.87 9.71 12.38
C PRO A 219 4.65 8.70 11.56
N PHE A 220 3.94 7.76 10.91
CA PHE A 220 4.45 6.65 10.12
C PHE A 220 3.50 6.37 8.95
N TRP A 221 3.19 5.13 8.58
CA TRP A 221 2.20 4.80 7.56
C TRP A 221 0.84 5.43 7.88
N CYS A 222 0.20 6.04 6.87
CA CYS A 222 -1.02 6.80 7.12
C CYS A 222 -2.23 5.90 7.37
N LEU A 223 -2.49 4.92 6.49
CA LEU A 223 -3.63 4.02 6.59
C LEU A 223 -3.19 2.58 6.40
N HIS A 224 -3.11 1.82 7.48
CA HIS A 224 -2.67 0.43 7.51
C HIS A 224 -3.86 -0.52 7.65
N LEU A 225 -4.05 -1.38 6.64
CA LEU A 225 -5.15 -2.36 6.56
C LEU A 225 -4.60 -3.76 6.86
N LEU A 226 -4.42 -4.06 8.17
CA LEU A 226 -3.74 -5.28 8.62
C LEU A 226 -4.73 -6.44 8.81
N LYS A 227 -4.54 -7.54 8.09
CA LYS A 227 -5.38 -8.77 8.20
C LYS A 227 -6.88 -8.47 8.12
N SER A 228 -7.27 -7.49 7.31
CA SER A 228 -8.65 -6.99 7.21
C SER A 228 -9.25 -7.28 5.84
N GLN A 229 -10.58 -7.31 5.77
CA GLN A 229 -11.28 -7.70 4.54
C GLN A 229 -12.55 -6.90 4.27
N SER A 230 -13.01 -6.89 3.02
CA SER A 230 -14.20 -6.15 2.58
C SER A 230 -14.05 -4.65 2.89
N ILE A 231 -13.15 -3.99 2.12
CA ILE A 231 -12.67 -2.65 2.44
C ILE A 231 -12.94 -1.72 1.26
N THR A 232 -13.49 -0.55 1.54
CA THR A 232 -13.63 0.55 0.58
C THR A 232 -12.92 1.79 1.10
N ILE A 233 -11.95 2.28 0.34
CA ILE A 233 -11.23 3.54 0.60
C ILE A 233 -11.43 4.43 -0.62
N ARG A 234 -12.06 5.59 -0.45
CA ARG A 234 -12.34 6.47 -1.58
C ARG A 234 -12.39 7.96 -1.23
N GLY A 235 -12.04 8.79 -2.20
CA GLY A 235 -12.17 10.26 -2.09
C GLY A 235 -11.23 10.91 -1.09
N LEU A 236 -10.16 10.24 -0.66
CA LEU A 236 -9.20 10.78 0.30
C LEU A 236 -8.27 11.81 -0.35
N ARG A 237 -7.77 12.72 0.46
CA ARG A 237 -6.73 13.68 0.08
C ARG A 237 -5.61 13.66 1.12
N TYR A 238 -4.38 13.57 0.65
CA TYR A 238 -3.20 13.45 1.50
C TYR A 238 -2.36 14.72 1.50
N LYS A 239 -1.80 15.07 2.67
CA LYS A 239 -0.67 15.98 2.89
C LYS A 239 0.19 15.44 4.01
N ALA A 240 1.03 14.45 3.71
CA ALA A 240 1.79 13.72 4.70
C ALA A 240 3.26 13.59 4.24
N PHE A 241 4.15 14.40 4.80
CA PHE A 241 5.50 14.58 4.25
C PHE A 241 6.63 14.08 5.17
N ASN A 242 6.32 13.32 6.22
CA ASN A 242 7.36 12.68 7.03
C ASN A 242 7.88 11.41 6.35
N THR A 243 9.07 11.01 6.72
CA THR A 243 9.65 9.74 6.24
C THR A 243 8.75 8.56 6.59
N ASN A 244 8.54 7.65 5.65
CA ASN A 244 7.64 6.51 5.73
C ASN A 244 6.16 6.91 5.89
N ASN A 245 5.75 8.05 5.35
CA ASN A 245 4.34 8.39 5.21
C ASN A 245 3.76 7.72 3.96
N ASP A 246 3.77 6.38 3.95
CA ASP A 246 3.03 5.61 2.96
C ASP A 246 1.54 5.96 3.09
N GLY A 247 0.84 6.11 1.96
CA GLY A 247 -0.56 6.54 1.96
C GLY A 247 -1.50 5.45 2.44
N ILE A 248 -1.50 4.29 1.77
CA ILE A 248 -2.34 3.14 2.10
C ILE A 248 -1.51 1.86 2.00
N ASP A 249 -1.49 1.09 3.06
CA ASP A 249 -0.76 -0.17 3.20
C ASP A 249 -1.72 -1.34 3.45
N PRO A 250 -2.27 -1.98 2.39
CA PRO A 250 -2.94 -3.27 2.55
C PRO A 250 -1.93 -4.35 2.91
N GLU A 251 -1.99 -4.90 4.12
CA GLU A 251 -1.13 -5.98 4.60
C GLU A 251 -1.96 -7.19 5.03
N TYR A 252 -1.79 -8.33 4.36
CA TYR A 252 -2.66 -9.51 4.49
C TYR A 252 -4.15 -9.15 4.28
N ALA A 253 -4.41 -8.20 3.40
CA ALA A 253 -5.73 -7.66 3.17
C ALA A 253 -6.44 -8.35 2.00
N LYS A 254 -7.78 -8.45 2.09
CA LYS A 254 -8.58 -9.16 1.09
C LYS A 254 -9.83 -8.40 0.69
N ASP A 255 -10.16 -8.46 -0.61
CA ASP A 255 -11.33 -7.81 -1.20
C ASP A 255 -11.33 -6.31 -0.86
N VAL A 256 -10.44 -5.55 -1.50
CA VAL A 256 -10.17 -4.13 -1.24
C VAL A 256 -10.46 -3.30 -2.48
N LEU A 257 -11.22 -2.22 -2.31
CA LEU A 257 -11.39 -1.16 -3.31
C LEU A 257 -10.72 0.12 -2.83
N ILE A 258 -9.81 0.66 -3.65
CA ILE A 258 -9.15 1.96 -3.46
C ILE A 258 -9.44 2.80 -4.71
N GLU A 259 -10.17 3.91 -4.55
CA GLU A 259 -10.56 4.71 -5.72
C GLU A 259 -10.68 6.20 -5.46
N ASN A 260 -10.48 7.00 -6.52
CA ASN A 260 -10.73 8.46 -6.50
C ASN A 260 -9.93 9.19 -5.42
N ILE A 261 -8.63 8.92 -5.29
CA ILE A 261 -7.77 9.46 -4.24
C ILE A 261 -6.74 10.42 -4.83
N ASP A 262 -6.54 11.56 -4.16
CA ASP A 262 -5.48 12.51 -4.43
C ASP A 262 -4.36 12.32 -3.40
N PHE A 263 -3.28 11.68 -3.80
CA PHE A 263 -2.09 11.49 -2.98
C PHE A 263 -1.15 12.70 -3.07
N ASP A 264 -0.58 13.10 -1.94
CA ASP A 264 0.55 14.02 -1.82
C ASP A 264 1.28 13.66 -0.52
N ASN A 265 2.15 12.63 -0.59
CA ASN A 265 2.83 12.06 0.58
C ASN A 265 4.28 11.67 0.25
N ALA A 266 5.13 11.59 1.28
CA ALA A 266 6.58 11.51 1.13
C ALA A 266 7.13 10.12 0.81
N ASP A 267 6.31 9.05 0.84
CA ASP A 267 6.73 7.68 0.52
C ASP A 267 5.76 7.03 -0.48
N ASP A 268 5.61 5.71 -0.46
CA ASP A 268 4.72 4.98 -1.37
C ASP A 268 3.27 5.51 -1.27
N ASN A 269 2.60 5.82 -2.39
CA ASN A 269 1.20 6.22 -2.31
C ASN A 269 0.32 5.04 -1.88
N ILE A 270 0.53 3.87 -2.49
CA ILE A 270 -0.09 2.61 -2.09
C ILE A 270 1.00 1.55 -2.06
N ALA A 271 1.19 0.87 -0.92
CA ALA A 271 2.15 -0.22 -0.80
C ALA A 271 1.45 -1.51 -0.33
N ILE A 272 1.25 -2.44 -1.26
CA ILE A 272 0.62 -3.72 -0.97
C ILE A 272 1.66 -4.63 -0.34
N LYS A 273 1.36 -5.13 0.86
CA LYS A 273 2.26 -5.91 1.70
C LYS A 273 1.59 -7.22 2.16
N ALA A 274 2.38 -8.19 2.61
CA ALA A 274 1.90 -9.45 3.18
C ALA A 274 2.96 -10.03 4.11
N GLY A 275 3.38 -9.27 5.11
CA GLY A 275 4.34 -9.66 6.12
C GLY A 275 5.76 -9.87 5.63
N ARG A 276 6.66 -10.05 6.59
CA ARG A 276 8.10 -10.09 6.37
C ARG A 276 8.70 -11.43 6.75
N ASP A 277 9.59 -11.93 5.91
CA ASP A 277 10.54 -13.02 6.18
C ASP A 277 9.90 -14.27 6.83
N HIS A 278 10.41 -14.76 7.94
CA HIS A 278 9.92 -15.98 8.60
C HIS A 278 8.42 -15.89 8.93
N GLU A 279 7.99 -14.81 9.58
CA GLU A 279 6.59 -14.65 9.99
C GLU A 279 5.65 -14.56 8.78
N GLY A 280 6.03 -13.82 7.74
CA GLY A 280 5.25 -13.74 6.52
C GLY A 280 5.14 -15.10 5.83
N ARG A 281 6.25 -15.86 5.70
CA ARG A 281 6.23 -17.20 5.12
C ARG A 281 5.39 -18.19 5.93
N ALA A 282 5.40 -18.07 7.26
CA ALA A 282 4.56 -18.89 8.15
C ALA A 282 3.06 -18.60 8.01
N ASN A 283 2.69 -17.42 7.48
CA ASN A 283 1.31 -17.01 7.21
C ASN A 283 0.95 -17.11 5.71
N SER A 284 1.59 -17.98 4.94
CA SER A 284 1.42 -18.11 3.48
C SER A 284 -0.02 -18.39 3.01
N GLU A 285 -0.88 -18.88 3.89
CA GLU A 285 -2.32 -19.09 3.61
C GLU A 285 -3.14 -17.79 3.56
N THR A 286 -2.54 -16.67 3.99
CA THR A 286 -3.22 -15.37 4.06
C THR A 286 -2.49 -14.30 3.24
N PRO A 287 -2.42 -14.41 1.91
CA PRO A 287 -1.82 -13.37 1.07
C PRO A 287 -2.66 -12.10 1.08
N SER A 288 -2.09 -10.99 0.62
CA SER A 288 -2.89 -9.85 0.19
C SER A 288 -3.46 -10.14 -1.20
N GLU A 289 -4.79 -10.09 -1.33
CA GLU A 289 -5.45 -10.53 -2.58
C GLU A 289 -6.74 -9.79 -2.91
N ASN A 290 -7.08 -9.81 -4.21
CA ASN A 290 -8.32 -9.23 -4.71
C ASN A 290 -8.40 -7.72 -4.41
N ILE A 291 -7.41 -6.98 -4.87
CA ILE A 291 -7.27 -5.54 -4.62
C ILE A 291 -7.52 -4.79 -5.93
N VAL A 292 -8.48 -3.89 -5.93
CA VAL A 292 -8.83 -3.02 -7.05
C VAL A 292 -8.44 -1.60 -6.72
N ILE A 293 -7.57 -0.99 -7.56
CA ILE A 293 -7.10 0.39 -7.44
C ILE A 293 -7.48 1.12 -8.73
N ARG A 294 -8.22 2.24 -8.62
CA ARG A 294 -8.61 2.97 -9.82
C ARG A 294 -8.83 4.46 -9.60
N ASN A 295 -8.69 5.22 -10.68
CA ASN A 295 -8.98 6.67 -10.70
C ASN A 295 -8.20 7.46 -9.64
N CYS A 296 -6.93 7.09 -9.38
CA CYS A 296 -6.10 7.75 -8.39
C CYS A 296 -5.10 8.71 -9.04
N ASN A 297 -4.83 9.83 -8.35
CA ASN A 297 -3.80 10.78 -8.69
C ASN A 297 -2.61 10.59 -7.75
N PHE A 298 -1.46 10.17 -8.29
CA PHE A 298 -0.26 9.88 -7.50
C PHE A 298 0.66 11.10 -7.47
N LYS A 299 1.14 11.44 -6.29
CA LYS A 299 2.19 12.43 -6.06
C LYS A 299 2.96 12.07 -4.80
N GLY A 300 4.27 12.11 -4.86
CA GLY A 300 5.14 11.74 -3.72
C GLY A 300 6.40 11.00 -4.17
N LEU A 301 6.71 9.86 -3.53
CA LEU A 301 7.91 9.09 -3.86
C LEU A 301 7.64 8.01 -4.92
N HIS A 302 6.70 7.10 -4.66
CA HIS A 302 6.30 6.05 -5.59
C HIS A 302 4.77 5.99 -5.73
N GLY A 303 4.27 5.53 -6.88
CA GLY A 303 2.84 5.31 -7.12
C GLY A 303 2.32 4.06 -6.41
N VAL A 304 2.04 2.99 -7.17
CA VAL A 304 1.64 1.71 -6.59
C VAL A 304 2.83 0.77 -6.50
N VAL A 305 3.00 0.18 -5.32
CA VAL A 305 4.13 -0.69 -4.98
C VAL A 305 3.63 -2.05 -4.51
N MET A 306 4.17 -3.13 -5.07
CA MET A 306 4.04 -4.50 -4.56
C MET A 306 5.30 -4.82 -3.74
N GLY A 307 5.13 -4.95 -2.42
CA GLY A 307 6.23 -5.22 -1.49
C GLY A 307 6.73 -3.97 -0.74
N SER A 308 7.95 -4.04 -0.10
CA SER A 308 8.88 -5.19 -0.06
C SER A 308 8.49 -6.29 0.95
N GLU A 309 7.69 -6.00 1.94
CA GLU A 309 7.17 -6.97 2.91
C GLU A 309 6.03 -7.77 2.25
N MET A 310 6.34 -8.91 1.60
CA MET A 310 5.35 -9.67 0.82
C MET A 310 5.51 -11.19 0.97
N SER A 311 6.03 -11.64 2.11
CA SER A 311 6.44 -13.02 2.32
C SER A 311 5.30 -14.05 2.36
N ALA A 312 4.06 -13.64 2.64
CA ALA A 312 2.88 -14.49 2.48
C ALA A 312 2.31 -14.48 1.06
N GLY A 313 2.74 -13.53 0.23
CA GLY A 313 2.33 -13.41 -1.17
C GLY A 313 1.33 -12.29 -1.46
N ILE A 314 1.35 -11.83 -2.70
CA ILE A 314 0.43 -10.83 -3.27
C ILE A 314 -0.14 -11.42 -4.55
N ARG A 315 -1.47 -11.37 -4.72
CA ARG A 315 -2.11 -11.82 -5.98
C ARG A 315 -3.42 -11.12 -6.30
N ASN A 316 -3.83 -11.20 -7.56
CA ASN A 316 -5.09 -10.67 -8.05
C ASN A 316 -5.22 -9.17 -7.72
N VAL A 317 -4.27 -8.37 -8.20
CA VAL A 317 -4.25 -6.90 -8.07
C VAL A 317 -4.58 -6.29 -9.42
N PHE A 318 -5.51 -5.35 -9.43
CA PHE A 318 -6.05 -4.71 -10.62
C PHE A 318 -5.91 -3.20 -10.47
N ILE A 319 -5.07 -2.57 -11.31
CA ILE A 319 -4.79 -1.13 -11.28
C ILE A 319 -5.26 -0.55 -12.61
N ASP A 320 -6.19 0.40 -12.57
CA ASP A 320 -6.81 0.96 -13.77
C ASP A 320 -7.00 2.48 -13.67
N ASN A 321 -6.77 3.18 -14.78
CA ASN A 321 -7.07 4.60 -14.94
C ASN A 321 -6.47 5.48 -13.83
N CYS A 322 -5.16 5.39 -13.62
CA CYS A 322 -4.44 6.20 -12.65
C CYS A 322 -3.40 7.09 -13.35
N LYS A 323 -3.06 8.21 -12.72
CA LYS A 323 -2.08 9.14 -13.27
C LYS A 323 -1.18 9.74 -12.19
N THR A 324 -0.01 10.22 -12.63
CA THR A 324 0.86 11.02 -11.78
C THR A 324 0.60 12.51 -11.97
N VAL A 325 0.88 13.26 -10.92
CA VAL A 325 0.91 14.71 -10.93
C VAL A 325 2.31 15.16 -10.55
N GLY A 326 3.09 15.56 -11.57
CA GLY A 326 4.51 15.90 -11.40
C GLY A 326 5.43 14.67 -11.35
N TYR A 327 6.48 14.73 -10.52
CA TYR A 327 7.52 13.71 -10.44
C TYR A 327 7.20 12.62 -9.42
N LEU A 328 7.50 11.37 -9.80
CA LEU A 328 7.65 10.22 -8.90
C LEU A 328 9.00 9.55 -9.14
N LYS A 329 9.55 8.91 -8.13
CA LYS A 329 10.74 8.08 -8.33
C LYS A 329 10.41 6.85 -9.19
N ARG A 330 9.27 6.16 -8.93
CA ARG A 330 8.82 5.03 -9.75
C ARG A 330 7.30 5.05 -9.92
N GLY A 331 6.84 4.83 -11.14
CA GLY A 331 5.42 4.78 -11.48
C GLY A 331 4.77 3.47 -11.05
N VAL A 332 5.26 2.35 -11.60
CA VAL A 332 4.84 0.97 -11.27
C VAL A 332 6.04 0.23 -10.71
N TYR A 333 5.93 -0.20 -9.45
CA TYR A 333 7.07 -0.73 -8.72
C TYR A 333 6.79 -2.07 -8.02
N PHE A 334 7.61 -3.08 -8.35
CA PHE A 334 7.63 -4.38 -7.70
C PHE A 334 8.98 -4.54 -7.01
N LYS A 335 8.97 -4.73 -5.69
CA LYS A 335 10.19 -4.83 -4.90
C LYS A 335 10.14 -6.03 -3.96
N THR A 336 11.07 -6.95 -4.15
CA THR A 336 11.28 -8.10 -3.26
C THR A 336 12.77 -8.43 -3.19
N ASN A 337 13.16 -9.34 -2.31
CA ASN A 337 14.53 -9.79 -2.20
C ASN A 337 14.63 -11.32 -2.01
N ALA A 338 15.85 -11.83 -1.91
CA ALA A 338 16.12 -13.26 -1.85
C ALA A 338 15.77 -13.91 -0.49
N ASP A 339 15.22 -13.17 0.47
CA ASP A 339 14.84 -13.68 1.79
C ASP A 339 13.33 -13.66 2.05
N ARG A 340 12.57 -12.93 1.22
CA ARG A 340 11.12 -12.79 1.43
C ARG A 340 10.39 -14.10 1.25
N GLY A 341 10.76 -14.92 0.26
CA GLY A 341 9.90 -16.04 -0.16
C GLY A 341 8.59 -15.51 -0.76
N GLY A 342 7.51 -16.28 -0.62
CA GLY A 342 6.19 -15.89 -1.10
C GLY A 342 6.14 -15.67 -2.61
N PHE A 343 5.14 -14.90 -3.05
CA PHE A 343 4.91 -14.65 -4.47
C PHE A 343 4.30 -13.28 -4.74
N ILE A 344 4.50 -12.78 -5.97
CA ILE A 344 3.75 -11.67 -6.57
C ILE A 344 3.25 -12.18 -7.92
N LYS A 345 1.91 -12.36 -8.07
CA LYS A 345 1.35 -12.95 -9.29
C LYS A 345 -0.06 -12.46 -9.63
N ASN A 346 -0.46 -12.62 -10.89
CA ASN A 346 -1.75 -12.17 -11.38
C ASN A 346 -1.95 -10.67 -11.11
N ILE A 347 -1.02 -9.85 -11.59
CA ILE A 347 -1.05 -8.41 -11.44
C ILE A 347 -1.40 -7.78 -12.80
N TYR A 348 -2.44 -6.98 -12.82
CA TYR A 348 -2.96 -6.34 -14.01
C TYR A 348 -2.93 -4.83 -13.85
N VAL A 349 -2.19 -4.14 -14.72
CA VAL A 349 -2.05 -2.68 -14.71
C VAL A 349 -2.40 -2.15 -16.09
N ARG A 350 -3.35 -1.20 -16.16
CA ARG A 350 -3.68 -0.58 -17.43
C ARG A 350 -4.08 0.90 -17.30
N ASN A 351 -4.03 1.61 -18.43
CA ASN A 351 -4.48 3.01 -18.51
C ASN A 351 -3.75 3.91 -17.52
N ILE A 352 -2.43 3.86 -17.51
CA ILE A 352 -1.59 4.65 -16.61
C ILE A 352 -0.94 5.80 -17.36
N GLN A 353 -1.06 7.01 -16.82
CA GLN A 353 -0.40 8.20 -17.35
C GLN A 353 0.66 8.70 -16.36
N LEU A 354 1.92 8.67 -16.77
CA LEU A 354 3.06 9.12 -15.97
C LEU A 354 3.64 10.40 -16.59
N ASP A 355 3.69 11.48 -15.82
CA ASP A 355 4.25 12.74 -16.28
C ASP A 355 5.78 12.69 -16.28
N GLU A 356 6.41 12.64 -15.11
CA GLU A 356 7.85 12.50 -14.99
C GLU A 356 8.20 11.49 -13.88
N VAL A 357 9.06 10.52 -14.19
CA VAL A 357 9.52 9.49 -13.26
C VAL A 357 11.02 9.30 -13.33
N GLU A 358 11.65 8.70 -12.30
CA GLU A 358 13.03 8.22 -12.41
C GLU A 358 13.06 6.97 -13.30
N ASP A 359 12.28 5.93 -12.94
CA ASP A 359 12.07 4.73 -13.73
C ASP A 359 10.56 4.51 -13.97
N CYS A 360 10.17 4.20 -15.23
CA CYS A 360 8.74 4.07 -15.55
C CYS A 360 8.16 2.75 -15.01
N ILE A 361 8.74 1.62 -15.40
CA ILE A 361 8.39 0.28 -14.91
C ILE A 361 9.62 -0.31 -14.24
N TYR A 362 9.50 -0.67 -12.97
CA TYR A 362 10.60 -1.23 -12.20
C TYR A 362 10.19 -2.50 -11.45
N ILE A 363 10.61 -3.66 -11.95
CA ILE A 363 10.37 -4.97 -11.34
C ILE A 363 11.71 -5.53 -10.90
N THR A 364 11.93 -5.64 -9.58
CA THR A 364 13.20 -6.18 -9.05
C THR A 364 12.98 -7.21 -7.96
N ALA A 365 13.66 -8.34 -8.10
CA ALA A 365 13.80 -9.34 -7.05
C ALA A 365 15.01 -9.08 -6.15
N ASN A 366 15.83 -8.05 -6.44
CA ASN A 366 17.07 -7.73 -5.70
C ASN A 366 16.96 -6.38 -4.97
N TYR A 367 15.88 -6.20 -4.20
CA TYR A 367 15.66 -4.97 -3.44
C TYR A 367 16.60 -4.91 -2.22
N MET A 368 17.42 -3.86 -2.17
CA MET A 368 18.37 -3.52 -1.07
C MET A 368 19.33 -4.62 -0.60
N GLY A 369 19.43 -5.75 -1.30
CA GLY A 369 20.40 -6.80 -0.94
C GLY A 369 20.26 -7.31 0.50
N GLU A 370 19.06 -7.21 1.11
CA GLU A 370 18.80 -7.70 2.45
C GLU A 370 18.65 -9.22 2.45
N GLY A 371 19.20 -9.86 3.50
CA GLY A 371 18.92 -11.24 3.87
C GLY A 371 19.91 -12.28 3.37
N SER A 372 19.65 -13.55 3.72
CA SER A 372 20.52 -14.70 3.48
C SER A 372 20.54 -15.18 2.02
N GLY A 373 19.53 -14.81 1.24
CA GLY A 373 19.35 -15.28 -0.14
C GLY A 373 18.73 -16.69 -0.26
N ASN A 374 18.19 -17.25 0.80
CA ASN A 374 17.69 -18.64 0.83
C ASN A 374 16.22 -18.79 0.42
N PHE A 375 15.48 -17.69 0.27
CA PHE A 375 14.05 -17.68 0.00
C PHE A 375 13.70 -16.69 -1.13
N PRO A 376 14.15 -16.92 -2.37
CA PRO A 376 13.79 -16.04 -3.49
C PRO A 376 12.29 -16.12 -3.78
N SER A 377 11.67 -14.96 -3.97
CA SER A 377 10.23 -14.83 -4.25
C SER A 377 9.87 -15.32 -5.65
N ASP A 378 8.63 -15.80 -5.80
CA ASP A 378 8.04 -16.15 -7.10
C ASP A 378 7.32 -14.94 -7.69
N VAL A 379 7.87 -14.33 -8.74
CA VAL A 379 7.30 -13.16 -9.41
C VAL A 379 6.88 -13.57 -10.82
N SER A 380 5.56 -13.59 -11.07
CA SER A 380 5.03 -14.09 -12.34
C SER A 380 3.66 -13.52 -12.71
N ASP A 381 3.25 -13.74 -13.95
CA ASP A 381 1.92 -13.46 -14.46
C ASP A 381 1.54 -11.98 -14.25
N ILE A 382 2.37 -11.09 -14.84
CA ILE A 382 2.22 -9.63 -14.75
C ILE A 382 1.83 -9.11 -16.13
N PHE A 383 0.73 -8.37 -16.20
CA PHE A 383 0.13 -7.82 -17.41
C PHE A 383 0.07 -6.31 -17.31
N LEU A 384 0.91 -5.62 -18.10
CA LEU A 384 1.00 -4.16 -18.15
C LEU A 384 0.54 -3.69 -19.53
N SER A 385 -0.51 -2.86 -19.59
CA SER A 385 -1.07 -2.41 -20.86
C SER A 385 -1.47 -0.95 -20.86
N ASN A 386 -1.39 -0.30 -22.02
CA ASN A 386 -1.76 1.10 -22.22
C ASN A 386 -1.14 2.03 -21.15
N ILE A 387 0.19 2.02 -21.07
CA ILE A 387 0.96 2.87 -20.16
C ILE A 387 1.69 3.93 -20.96
N PHE A 388 1.41 5.17 -20.68
CA PHE A 388 2.08 6.32 -21.25
C PHE A 388 2.98 6.99 -20.21
N CYS A 389 4.25 7.20 -20.54
CA CYS A 389 5.21 7.93 -19.73
C CYS A 389 5.86 9.05 -20.56
N LYS A 390 5.66 10.28 -20.17
CA LYS A 390 6.22 11.42 -20.86
C LYS A 390 7.74 11.47 -20.71
N LYS A 391 8.25 11.20 -19.49
CA LYS A 391 9.69 11.25 -19.24
C LYS A 391 10.13 10.29 -18.13
N ALA A 392 11.04 9.38 -18.44
CA ALA A 392 11.82 8.62 -17.47
C ALA A 392 13.22 9.25 -17.36
N ARG A 393 13.60 9.76 -16.19
CA ARG A 393 14.91 10.43 -16.00
C ARG A 393 16.06 9.46 -16.14
N GLU A 394 15.89 8.21 -15.70
CA GLU A 394 16.89 7.17 -15.78
C GLU A 394 16.47 6.06 -16.75
N THR A 395 15.62 5.12 -16.38
CA THR A 395 15.35 3.94 -17.21
C THR A 395 13.87 3.79 -17.54
N ALA A 396 13.59 3.45 -18.81
CA ALA A 396 12.22 3.21 -19.22
C ALA A 396 11.66 1.95 -18.55
N ILE A 397 12.32 0.80 -18.69
CA ILE A 397 11.83 -0.49 -18.18
C ILE A 397 12.97 -1.27 -17.54
N ILE A 398 12.80 -1.68 -16.29
CA ILE A 398 13.70 -2.59 -15.59
C ILE A 398 12.91 -3.82 -15.16
N ILE A 399 13.36 -5.03 -15.55
CA ILE A 399 12.84 -6.31 -15.09
C ILE A 399 14.01 -7.18 -14.68
N GLN A 400 14.14 -7.45 -13.37
CA GLN A 400 15.31 -8.11 -12.81
C GLN A 400 14.92 -9.21 -11.84
N GLY A 401 15.17 -10.46 -12.23
CA GLY A 401 15.08 -11.65 -11.36
C GLY A 401 16.43 -12.13 -10.86
N PHE A 402 16.44 -13.31 -10.26
CA PHE A 402 17.66 -14.07 -9.93
C PHE A 402 17.88 -15.22 -10.93
N ALA A 403 19.11 -15.64 -11.12
CA ALA A 403 19.42 -16.77 -12.00
C ALA A 403 18.71 -18.06 -11.53
N GLN A 404 18.65 -18.29 -10.22
CA GLN A 404 17.97 -19.44 -9.60
C GLN A 404 16.44 -19.28 -9.48
N LYS A 405 15.91 -18.06 -9.63
CA LYS A 405 14.48 -17.78 -9.58
C LYS A 405 14.15 -16.61 -10.51
N LYS A 406 13.85 -16.95 -11.75
CA LYS A 406 13.57 -15.96 -12.79
C LYS A 406 12.20 -15.29 -12.57
N VAL A 407 12.10 -14.02 -12.94
CA VAL A 407 10.81 -13.34 -13.15
C VAL A 407 10.21 -13.85 -14.45
N ARG A 408 8.94 -14.28 -14.46
CA ARG A 408 8.38 -14.98 -15.62
C ARG A 408 6.97 -14.54 -15.99
N ASN A 409 6.59 -14.82 -17.24
CA ASN A 409 5.26 -14.51 -17.78
C ASN A 409 4.92 -13.02 -17.63
N ILE A 410 5.76 -12.16 -18.22
CA ILE A 410 5.55 -10.72 -18.21
C ILE A 410 5.03 -10.29 -19.58
N HIS A 411 3.91 -9.61 -19.58
CA HIS A 411 3.24 -9.15 -20.79
C HIS A 411 3.21 -7.62 -20.80
N LEU A 412 3.90 -7.02 -21.76
CA LEU A 412 3.92 -5.58 -22.01
C LEU A 412 3.18 -5.32 -23.32
N ASP A 413 2.09 -4.57 -23.26
CA ASP A 413 1.24 -4.27 -24.41
C ASP A 413 0.91 -2.78 -24.48
N THR A 414 1.22 -2.14 -25.59
CA THR A 414 0.94 -0.70 -25.78
C THR A 414 1.58 0.15 -24.69
N ILE A 415 2.90 0.11 -24.59
CA ILE A 415 3.70 0.90 -23.65
C ILE A 415 4.46 1.98 -24.41
N GLU A 416 4.23 3.23 -24.10
CA GLU A 416 4.96 4.36 -24.69
C GLU A 416 5.72 5.14 -23.61
N VAL A 417 7.04 5.19 -23.74
CA VAL A 417 7.92 6.08 -22.96
C VAL A 417 8.52 7.09 -23.92
N GLN A 418 8.02 8.32 -23.95
CA GLN A 418 8.43 9.33 -24.93
C GLN A 418 9.90 9.72 -24.83
N SER A 419 10.46 9.74 -23.62
CA SER A 419 11.87 10.09 -23.40
C SER A 419 12.41 9.32 -22.20
N ALA A 420 13.55 8.64 -22.39
CA ALA A 420 14.31 7.99 -21.33
C ALA A 420 15.83 8.18 -21.56
N LYS A 421 16.62 8.21 -20.47
CA LYS A 421 18.07 8.20 -20.56
C LYS A 421 18.57 6.83 -21.01
N ASN A 422 18.02 5.78 -20.43
CA ASN A 422 18.29 4.39 -20.75
C ASN A 422 17.02 3.71 -21.25
N GLY A 423 17.14 2.76 -22.18
CA GLY A 423 16.03 2.01 -22.73
C GLY A 423 15.49 0.98 -21.76
N MET A 424 15.82 -0.29 -22.00
CA MET A 424 15.31 -1.41 -21.19
C MET A 424 16.45 -2.23 -20.62
N THR A 425 16.28 -2.72 -19.39
CA THR A 425 17.16 -3.70 -18.73
C THR A 425 16.33 -4.91 -18.33
N ILE A 426 16.54 -6.05 -18.98
CA ILE A 426 15.81 -7.29 -18.75
C ILE A 426 16.81 -8.39 -18.43
N LEU A 427 16.82 -8.85 -17.17
CA LEU A 427 17.80 -9.79 -16.65
C LEU A 427 17.13 -10.92 -15.87
N ASN A 428 17.58 -12.16 -16.08
CA ASN A 428 17.08 -13.34 -15.37
C ASN A 428 15.54 -13.44 -15.44
N THR A 429 15.02 -13.41 -16.65
CA THR A 429 13.58 -13.50 -16.95
C THR A 429 13.29 -14.73 -17.81
N GLU A 430 12.03 -15.10 -17.87
CA GLU A 430 11.51 -16.16 -18.72
C GLU A 430 10.12 -15.76 -19.23
N ASN A 431 9.86 -15.97 -20.52
CA ASN A 431 8.59 -15.67 -21.16
C ASN A 431 8.17 -14.19 -20.97
N VAL A 432 8.96 -13.25 -21.52
CA VAL A 432 8.61 -11.83 -21.59
C VAL A 432 8.09 -11.55 -23.00
N THR A 433 6.86 -11.13 -23.12
CA THR A 433 6.25 -10.73 -24.39
C THR A 433 6.10 -9.21 -24.46
N MET A 434 6.36 -8.64 -25.61
CA MET A 434 6.25 -7.21 -25.88
C MET A 434 5.46 -7.00 -27.17
N ASN A 435 4.37 -6.26 -27.08
CA ASN A 435 3.57 -5.85 -28.20
C ASN A 435 3.40 -4.33 -28.15
N ASP A 436 3.74 -3.63 -29.23
CA ASP A 436 3.65 -2.17 -29.32
C ASP A 436 4.33 -1.44 -28.14
N VAL A 437 5.61 -1.76 -27.90
CA VAL A 437 6.43 -1.14 -26.86
C VAL A 437 7.40 -0.15 -27.50
N ILE A 438 7.19 1.13 -27.27
CA ILE A 438 7.97 2.24 -27.84
C ILE A 438 8.74 2.95 -26.72
N VAL A 439 10.06 3.02 -26.87
CA VAL A 439 10.94 3.75 -25.94
C VAL A 439 11.79 4.76 -26.72
N GLY A 440 11.49 6.04 -26.53
CA GLY A 440 12.29 7.14 -27.04
C GLY A 440 13.54 7.32 -26.19
N GLN A 441 14.71 7.26 -26.80
CA GLN A 441 15.98 7.57 -26.14
C GLN A 441 16.40 9.00 -26.47
N LYS A 442 16.88 9.78 -25.47
CA LYS A 442 17.66 10.98 -25.78
C LYS A 442 18.94 10.54 -26.48
N ALA A 443 19.18 11.13 -27.67
CA ALA A 443 20.46 10.96 -28.31
C ALA A 443 21.59 11.34 -27.33
N THR A 444 22.35 10.38 -26.86
CA THR A 444 23.61 10.65 -26.15
C THR A 444 24.55 11.26 -27.17
N ILE A 445 24.79 12.56 -27.06
CA ILE A 445 25.91 13.19 -27.79
C ILE A 445 27.15 12.47 -27.27
N PRO A 446 27.95 11.79 -28.14
CA PRO A 446 29.18 11.19 -27.68
C PRO A 446 30.07 12.34 -27.16
N THR A 447 30.40 12.32 -25.88
CA THR A 447 31.46 13.18 -25.35
C THR A 447 32.70 12.83 -26.10
N SER A 448 33.15 13.78 -26.93
CA SER A 448 34.34 13.71 -27.77
C SER A 448 35.51 13.14 -26.99
N ALA A 449 36.22 12.26 -27.68
CA ALA A 449 37.46 11.60 -27.31
C ALA A 449 38.36 12.44 -26.39
N SER A 450 38.80 11.81 -25.31
CA SER A 450 39.94 12.22 -24.50
C SER A 450 41.12 12.63 -25.40
N LYS A 451 41.60 13.87 -25.26
CA LYS A 451 42.87 14.30 -25.83
C LYS A 451 43.99 13.42 -25.25
N PRO A 452 44.96 12.98 -26.08
CA PRO A 452 46.10 12.23 -25.58
C PRO A 452 46.94 13.14 -24.68
N VAL A 453 47.26 12.64 -23.50
CA VAL A 453 48.28 13.23 -22.64
C VAL A 453 49.62 13.12 -23.37
N LYS A 454 50.24 14.25 -23.71
CA LYS A 454 51.63 14.33 -24.09
C LYS A 454 52.48 14.27 -22.83
N HIS A 455 53.54 13.48 -22.91
CA HIS A 455 54.59 13.24 -21.94
C HIS A 455 55.14 14.45 -21.19
#